data_e0daf814d7f03ff630e5299d4052278b
#
_entry.id   e0daf814d7f03ff630e5299d4052278b
#
_cell.length_a   1.000
_cell.length_b   1.000
_cell.length_c   1.000
_cell.angle_alpha   90.00
_cell.angle_beta   90.00
_cell.angle_gamma   90.00
#
_symmetry.space_group_name_H-M   'P 1'
#
loop_
_entity.id
_entity.type
_entity.pdbx_description
1 polymer ?
#
loop_
_entity_poly.entity_id
_entity_poly.type
_entity_poly.pdbx_seq_one_letter_code
_entity_poly.pdbx_strand_id
1 'polypeptide(L)'
;MPRMVFRSAALAAVLLLGGQPARSVSAQETPELAPYIMLRSLQFVQDTVALGDHSAGEMQRFMLNKIDSALRAADTSTFDDPRNVDAALIYAMSGGNPATLEYLVERDLSGNFDSRVADALRKYLGGKGTLVAKSLGDMAMEYRDQAIGPYVALVSGNVTDPENPVGALEYYDIARLGAPGTIIEEAALRRSVAIAVDADLVDKGLAYSRKYARRFVHSPYASQFVDFFVQLVVEHHPELSEPDIDATVEFMDVERRREVFLRIARRATLDGKNDLARMASGKAAALAGMAADGPEVLARLYRGVASIPTSEVGTAIEDLAAIPADELSPRDQALRAAAQAIASEVIRKPTTESLAQDAGVKVEARPDAEIEEASPGYEDPGPAVVALPASLESSVEIDPEIQTFVESGRSKLSEIDDLLKQEGVVR
;
A
#
# COMPACT_ATOMS: atom_id res chain seq x y z
N MET A 1 -18.16 62.59 55.88
CA MET A 1 -19.06 63.68 55.57
C MET A 1 -18.31 64.76 54.86
N PRO A 2 -18.78 65.44 53.77
CA PRO A 2 -20.22 65.69 53.49
C PRO A 2 -20.69 65.26 52.09
N ARG A 3 -21.97 65.29 51.93
CA ARG A 3 -22.81 65.12 50.73
C ARG A 3 -22.70 66.29 49.77
N MET A 4 -22.78 66.02 48.42
CA MET A 4 -23.29 66.99 47.42
C MET A 4 -23.89 66.23 46.25
N VAL A 5 -25.13 66.13 46.19
CA VAL A 5 -26.26 66.72 45.47
C VAL A 5 -26.12 66.83 43.96
N PHE A 6 -26.96 66.06 43.28
CA PHE A 6 -27.27 66.03 41.86
C PHE A 6 -27.87 67.30 41.32
N ARG A 7 -27.55 67.65 40.10
CA ARG A 7 -28.41 68.46 39.23
C ARG A 7 -28.44 67.88 37.82
N SER A 8 -29.62 67.42 37.45
CA SER A 8 -29.99 66.97 36.10
C SER A 8 -30.06 68.14 35.16
N ALA A 9 -29.46 68.01 33.97
CA ALA A 9 -29.78 68.88 32.82
C ALA A 9 -30.07 67.94 31.61
N ALA A 10 -31.32 67.94 31.19
CA ALA A 10 -31.78 67.31 29.96
C ALA A 10 -31.35 68.14 28.78
N LEU A 11 -30.66 67.53 27.80
CA LEU A 11 -30.44 68.16 26.49
C LEU A 11 -30.92 67.19 25.41
N ALA A 12 -31.97 67.58 24.69
CA ALA A 12 -32.51 66.92 23.55
C ALA A 12 -31.57 67.11 22.35
N ALA A 13 -31.03 66.02 21.83
CA ALA A 13 -30.26 66.01 20.59
C ALA A 13 -31.07 65.33 19.49
N VAL A 14 -31.36 66.09 18.44
CA VAL A 14 -32.06 65.71 17.24
C VAL A 14 -31.25 64.70 16.45
N LEU A 15 -31.81 63.52 16.19
CA LEU A 15 -31.27 62.45 15.33
C LEU A 15 -31.44 62.89 13.86
N LEU A 16 -30.39 63.37 13.22
CA LEU A 16 -30.24 63.40 11.77
C LEU A 16 -29.76 62.02 11.29
N LEU A 17 -30.68 61.21 10.79
CA LEU A 17 -30.42 60.02 10.05
C LEU A 17 -29.80 60.33 8.71
N GLY A 18 -28.46 60.43 8.64
CA GLY A 18 -27.71 60.38 7.41
C GLY A 18 -27.60 58.92 6.92
N GLY A 19 -28.42 58.62 5.90
CA GLY A 19 -28.30 57.34 5.20
C GLY A 19 -26.90 57.22 4.56
N GLN A 20 -26.05 56.39 5.17
CA GLN A 20 -24.85 55.93 4.49
C GLN A 20 -25.26 54.84 3.48
N PRO A 21 -24.82 54.94 2.21
CA PRO A 21 -25.03 53.81 1.30
C PRO A 21 -24.28 52.60 1.84
N ALA A 22 -25.01 51.49 2.02
CA ALA A 22 -24.40 50.21 2.32
C ALA A 22 -23.34 49.92 1.25
N ARG A 23 -22.06 50.05 1.60
CA ARG A 23 -21.00 49.50 0.78
C ARG A 23 -21.27 48.01 0.74
N SER A 24 -21.71 47.51 -0.43
CA SER A 24 -21.63 46.10 -0.74
C SER A 24 -20.18 45.68 -0.49
N VAL A 25 -19.99 44.86 0.56
CA VAL A 25 -18.74 44.12 0.73
C VAL A 25 -18.68 43.23 -0.51
N SER A 26 -17.92 43.66 -1.52
CA SER A 26 -17.46 42.75 -2.56
C SER A 26 -16.87 41.54 -1.83
N ALA A 27 -17.46 40.39 -2.05
CA ALA A 27 -16.80 39.15 -1.67
C ALA A 27 -15.38 39.24 -2.25
N GLN A 28 -14.38 39.40 -1.39
CA GLN A 28 -12.99 39.28 -1.80
C GLN A 28 -12.89 37.91 -2.46
N GLU A 29 -12.78 37.89 -3.79
CA GLU A 29 -12.37 36.73 -4.52
C GLU A 29 -11.07 36.30 -3.84
N THR A 30 -11.12 35.19 -3.12
CA THR A 30 -9.90 34.59 -2.57
C THR A 30 -8.97 34.35 -3.75
N PRO A 31 -7.74 34.91 -3.75
CA PRO A 31 -6.87 34.80 -4.90
C PRO A 31 -6.73 33.30 -5.22
N GLU A 32 -7.07 32.94 -6.44
CA GLU A 32 -7.03 31.57 -6.92
C GLU A 32 -5.58 31.07 -6.76
N LEU A 33 -5.40 30.01 -5.96
CA LEU A 33 -4.05 29.51 -5.67
C LEU A 33 -3.44 28.95 -6.95
N ALA A 34 -2.21 29.36 -7.24
CA ALA A 34 -1.48 28.85 -8.39
C ALA A 34 -1.38 27.31 -8.36
N PRO A 35 -1.50 26.63 -9.51
CA PRO A 35 -1.49 25.15 -9.58
C PRO A 35 -0.34 24.49 -8.83
N TYR A 36 0.87 25.04 -8.88
CA TYR A 36 2.01 24.48 -8.16
C TYR A 36 1.87 24.51 -6.62
N ILE A 37 1.13 25.49 -6.08
CA ILE A 37 0.86 25.57 -4.62
C ILE A 37 -0.15 24.49 -4.25
N MET A 38 -1.18 24.30 -5.06
CA MET A 38 -2.17 23.24 -4.85
C MET A 38 -1.54 21.87 -4.96
N LEU A 39 -0.63 21.67 -5.94
CA LEU A 39 0.11 20.43 -6.07
C LEU A 39 0.93 20.10 -4.82
N ARG A 40 1.64 21.06 -4.23
CA ARG A 40 2.39 20.85 -2.98
C ARG A 40 1.49 20.38 -1.84
N SER A 41 0.26 20.86 -1.76
CA SER A 41 -0.72 20.39 -0.78
C SER A 41 -1.16 18.96 -1.08
N LEU A 42 -1.35 18.59 -2.34
CA LEU A 42 -1.63 17.21 -2.74
C LEU A 42 -0.47 16.27 -2.37
N GLN A 43 0.76 16.66 -2.70
CA GLN A 43 1.96 15.88 -2.37
C GLN A 43 2.05 15.64 -0.86
N PHE A 44 1.84 16.68 -0.05
CA PHE A 44 1.83 16.54 1.41
C PHE A 44 0.79 15.52 1.88
N VAL A 45 -0.44 15.58 1.33
CA VAL A 45 -1.50 14.62 1.66
C VAL A 45 -1.12 13.20 1.22
N GLN A 46 -0.57 13.02 0.03
CA GLN A 46 -0.13 11.72 -0.46
C GLN A 46 1.00 11.12 0.39
N ASP A 47 1.93 11.96 0.83
CA ASP A 47 3.05 11.54 1.69
C ASP A 47 2.55 11.16 3.09
N THR A 48 1.56 11.86 3.64
CA THR A 48 0.94 11.47 4.93
C THR A 48 0.19 10.14 4.82
N VAL A 49 -0.48 9.87 3.69
CA VAL A 49 -1.07 8.54 3.40
C VAL A 49 0.01 7.47 3.37
N ALA A 50 1.12 7.70 2.65
CA ALA A 50 2.22 6.73 2.57
C ALA A 50 2.87 6.47 3.94
N LEU A 51 2.85 7.44 4.85
CA LEU A 51 3.35 7.31 6.21
C LEU A 51 2.34 6.73 7.21
N GLY A 52 1.10 6.44 6.76
CA GLY A 52 0.11 5.69 7.55
C GLY A 52 -1.12 6.47 8.01
N ASP A 53 -1.30 7.72 7.58
CA ASP A 53 -2.56 8.43 7.83
C ASP A 53 -3.63 8.01 6.81
N HIS A 54 -4.35 6.94 7.15
CA HIS A 54 -5.42 6.42 6.29
C HIS A 54 -6.61 7.39 6.14
N SER A 55 -6.77 8.35 7.06
CA SER A 55 -7.83 9.36 6.97
C SER A 55 -7.58 10.37 5.85
N ALA A 56 -6.32 10.56 5.46
CA ALA A 56 -5.94 11.50 4.41
C ALA A 56 -6.36 11.05 3.00
N GLY A 57 -6.80 9.81 2.80
CA GLY A 57 -7.23 9.30 1.49
C GLY A 57 -8.44 10.04 0.89
N GLU A 58 -9.39 10.49 1.72
CA GLU A 58 -10.51 11.31 1.24
C GLU A 58 -10.04 12.72 0.84
N MET A 59 -9.13 13.30 1.62
CA MET A 59 -8.53 14.58 1.31
C MET A 59 -7.76 14.52 -0.01
N GLN A 60 -7.05 13.42 -0.28
CA GLN A 60 -6.36 13.21 -1.56
C GLN A 60 -7.33 13.27 -2.74
N ARG A 61 -8.45 12.56 -2.67
CA ARG A 61 -9.49 12.61 -3.72
C ARG A 61 -10.06 14.02 -3.91
N PHE A 62 -10.34 14.70 -2.81
CA PHE A 62 -10.81 16.08 -2.85
C PHE A 62 -9.78 17.01 -3.52
N MET A 63 -8.50 16.89 -3.16
CA MET A 63 -7.44 17.71 -3.74
C MET A 63 -7.24 17.44 -5.23
N LEU A 64 -7.30 16.18 -5.67
CA LEU A 64 -7.23 15.83 -7.09
C LEU A 64 -8.34 16.50 -7.89
N ASN A 65 -9.59 16.47 -7.41
CA ASN A 65 -10.71 17.13 -8.06
C ASN A 65 -10.58 18.68 -8.07
N LYS A 66 -10.04 19.25 -6.99
CA LYS A 66 -9.81 20.70 -6.92
C LYS A 66 -8.72 21.16 -7.90
N ILE A 67 -7.64 20.39 -8.00
CA ILE A 67 -6.56 20.68 -8.95
C ILE A 67 -7.06 20.49 -10.38
N ASP A 68 -7.87 19.48 -10.68
CA ASP A 68 -8.49 19.29 -11.99
C ASP A 68 -9.24 20.55 -12.42
N SER A 69 -10.14 21.01 -11.56
CA SER A 69 -10.94 22.20 -11.82
C SER A 69 -10.08 23.45 -12.01
N ALA A 70 -9.06 23.64 -11.17
CA ALA A 70 -8.16 24.80 -11.25
C ALA A 70 -7.31 24.78 -12.53
N LEU A 71 -6.74 23.63 -12.89
CA LEU A 71 -5.95 23.48 -14.11
C LEU A 71 -6.78 23.75 -15.38
N ARG A 72 -8.03 23.28 -15.41
CA ARG A 72 -8.93 23.51 -16.55
C ARG A 72 -9.44 24.94 -16.64
N ALA A 73 -9.61 25.63 -15.50
CA ALA A 73 -10.04 27.03 -15.46
C ALA A 73 -8.90 28.01 -15.69
N ALA A 74 -7.65 27.61 -15.53
CA ALA A 74 -6.48 28.45 -15.65
C ALA A 74 -6.34 29.07 -17.04
N ASP A 75 -5.96 30.33 -17.08
CA ASP A 75 -5.55 30.99 -18.32
C ASP A 75 -4.25 30.38 -18.86
N THR A 76 -4.07 30.40 -20.17
CA THR A 76 -2.84 29.86 -20.80
C THR A 76 -1.58 30.54 -20.29
N SER A 77 -1.62 31.85 -19.98
CA SER A 77 -0.51 32.60 -19.39
C SER A 77 -0.11 32.10 -17.98
N THR A 78 -0.95 31.32 -17.29
CA THR A 78 -0.58 30.67 -16.02
C THR A 78 0.58 29.71 -16.22
N PHE A 79 0.70 29.12 -17.39
CA PHE A 79 1.74 28.14 -17.73
C PHE A 79 3.04 28.78 -18.27
N ASP A 80 3.10 30.12 -18.36
CA ASP A 80 4.35 30.83 -18.58
C ASP A 80 5.30 30.69 -17.37
N ASP A 81 4.75 30.35 -16.19
CA ASP A 81 5.53 29.91 -15.05
C ASP A 81 5.77 28.38 -15.14
N PRO A 82 7.03 27.93 -15.34
CA PRO A 82 7.34 26.52 -15.52
C PRO A 82 6.94 25.65 -14.32
N ARG A 83 6.81 26.22 -13.13
CA ARG A 83 6.33 25.47 -11.95
C ARG A 83 4.88 25.00 -12.12
N ASN A 84 4.05 25.73 -12.87
CA ASN A 84 2.68 25.34 -13.15
C ASN A 84 2.60 24.26 -14.24
N VAL A 85 3.55 24.26 -15.18
CA VAL A 85 3.74 23.19 -16.17
C VAL A 85 4.13 21.89 -15.44
N ASP A 86 5.17 21.94 -14.58
CA ASP A 86 5.57 20.81 -13.75
C ASP A 86 4.40 20.30 -12.89
N ALA A 87 3.63 21.21 -12.32
CA ALA A 87 2.46 20.85 -11.51
C ALA A 87 1.40 20.09 -12.30
N ALA A 88 1.13 20.47 -13.54
CA ALA A 88 0.18 19.77 -14.40
C ALA A 88 0.68 18.37 -14.80
N LEU A 89 1.97 18.24 -15.11
CA LEU A 89 2.59 16.97 -15.44
C LEU A 89 2.63 16.02 -14.23
N ILE A 90 3.04 16.51 -13.06
CA ILE A 90 3.06 15.74 -11.82
C ILE A 90 1.63 15.36 -11.41
N TYR A 91 0.65 16.27 -11.53
CA TYR A 91 -0.75 15.95 -11.28
C TYR A 91 -1.23 14.78 -12.14
N ALA A 92 -0.91 14.78 -13.44
CA ALA A 92 -1.26 13.68 -14.34
C ALA A 92 -0.61 12.35 -13.92
N MET A 93 0.64 12.37 -13.44
CA MET A 93 1.36 11.19 -12.94
C MET A 93 0.95 10.76 -11.52
N SER A 94 0.24 11.60 -10.79
CA SER A 94 -0.17 11.36 -9.38
C SER A 94 -1.62 10.91 -9.22
N GLY A 95 -2.23 10.35 -10.27
CA GLY A 95 -3.62 9.90 -10.26
C GLY A 95 -4.62 10.98 -10.68
N GLY A 96 -4.14 12.04 -11.31
CA GLY A 96 -4.97 13.09 -11.91
C GLY A 96 -5.76 12.59 -13.11
N ASN A 97 -6.76 13.35 -13.51
CA ASN A 97 -7.57 13.07 -14.69
C ASN A 97 -6.73 13.16 -15.99
N PRO A 98 -6.54 12.07 -16.74
CA PRO A 98 -5.73 12.10 -17.98
C PRO A 98 -6.22 13.11 -19.01
N ALA A 99 -7.55 13.30 -19.11
CA ALA A 99 -8.14 14.25 -20.05
C ALA A 99 -7.78 15.72 -19.72
N THR A 100 -7.29 16.01 -18.52
CA THR A 100 -6.83 17.36 -18.17
C THR A 100 -5.48 17.66 -18.80
N LEU A 101 -4.55 16.71 -18.81
CA LEU A 101 -3.29 16.90 -19.54
C LEU A 101 -3.56 17.10 -21.04
N GLU A 102 -4.44 16.29 -21.62
CA GLU A 102 -4.84 16.45 -23.03
C GLU A 102 -5.37 17.85 -23.33
N TYR A 103 -6.34 18.30 -22.52
CA TYR A 103 -6.94 19.62 -22.63
C TYR A 103 -5.92 20.77 -22.52
N LEU A 104 -4.92 20.64 -21.61
CA LEU A 104 -3.89 21.67 -21.44
C LEU A 104 -2.92 21.71 -22.64
N VAL A 105 -2.48 20.57 -23.11
CA VAL A 105 -1.57 20.46 -24.25
C VAL A 105 -2.20 20.96 -25.56
N GLU A 106 -3.50 20.68 -25.78
CA GLU A 106 -4.23 21.20 -26.95
C GLU A 106 -4.35 22.73 -26.96
N ARG A 107 -4.33 23.38 -25.80
CA ARG A 107 -4.40 24.83 -25.66
C ARG A 107 -3.04 25.52 -25.58
N ASP A 108 -1.96 24.75 -25.53
CA ASP A 108 -0.60 25.28 -25.42
C ASP A 108 -0.07 25.82 -26.74
N LEU A 109 -0.48 27.02 -27.08
CA LEU A 109 0.00 27.73 -28.27
C LEU A 109 1.42 28.28 -28.10
N SER A 110 1.87 28.48 -26.88
CA SER A 110 3.20 29.01 -26.54
C SER A 110 4.29 27.96 -26.52
N GLY A 111 3.93 26.66 -26.46
CA GLY A 111 4.90 25.55 -26.38
C GLY A 111 5.54 25.43 -24.99
N ASN A 112 4.80 25.76 -23.93
CA ASN A 112 5.25 25.68 -22.54
C ASN A 112 5.44 24.25 -22.07
N PHE A 113 4.64 23.29 -22.60
CA PHE A 113 4.77 21.87 -22.32
C PHE A 113 5.79 21.23 -23.27
N ASP A 114 6.80 20.53 -22.71
CA ASP A 114 7.66 19.67 -23.54
C ASP A 114 6.80 18.59 -24.23
N SER A 115 6.69 18.69 -25.56
CA SER A 115 5.85 17.81 -26.36
C SER A 115 6.25 16.32 -26.23
N ARG A 116 7.53 16.02 -25.98
CA ARG A 116 8.03 14.65 -25.79
C ARG A 116 7.47 14.07 -24.50
N VAL A 117 7.54 14.85 -23.40
CA VAL A 117 7.01 14.44 -22.09
C VAL A 117 5.49 14.28 -22.15
N ALA A 118 4.80 15.28 -22.70
CA ALA A 118 3.35 15.26 -22.83
C ALA A 118 2.86 14.07 -23.65
N ASP A 119 3.47 13.80 -24.81
CA ASP A 119 3.13 12.68 -25.68
C ASP A 119 3.40 11.31 -25.02
N ALA A 120 4.53 11.19 -24.32
CA ALA A 120 4.86 9.96 -23.62
C ALA A 120 3.89 9.68 -22.48
N LEU A 121 3.55 10.70 -21.68
CA LEU A 121 2.58 10.56 -20.59
C LEU A 121 1.16 10.26 -21.11
N ARG A 122 0.72 10.89 -22.19
CA ARG A 122 -0.58 10.57 -22.82
C ARG A 122 -0.66 9.11 -23.26
N LYS A 123 0.42 8.58 -23.87
CA LYS A 123 0.47 7.17 -24.25
C LYS A 123 0.49 6.25 -23.02
N TYR A 124 1.27 6.59 -22.00
CA TYR A 124 1.31 5.85 -20.76
C TYR A 124 -0.07 5.80 -20.07
N LEU A 125 -0.70 6.95 -19.87
CA LEU A 125 -2.02 7.07 -19.24
C LEU A 125 -3.13 6.41 -20.08
N GLY A 126 -2.93 6.30 -21.41
CA GLY A 126 -3.82 5.59 -22.33
C GLY A 126 -3.53 4.08 -22.42
N GLY A 127 -2.72 3.50 -21.53
CA GLY A 127 -2.40 2.06 -21.51
C GLY A 127 -1.44 1.61 -22.61
N LYS A 128 -0.74 2.54 -23.27
CA LYS A 128 0.22 2.28 -24.36
C LYS A 128 1.66 2.58 -23.94
N GLY A 129 1.98 2.41 -22.65
CA GLY A 129 3.28 2.77 -22.07
C GLY A 129 4.46 2.05 -22.73
N THR A 130 4.32 0.77 -23.06
CA THR A 130 5.38 -0.03 -23.68
C THR A 130 5.90 0.58 -24.98
N LEU A 131 5.03 1.27 -25.76
CA LEU A 131 5.43 1.95 -27.00
C LEU A 131 6.39 3.13 -26.76
N VAL A 132 6.48 3.62 -25.55
CA VAL A 132 7.29 4.80 -25.16
C VAL A 132 8.30 4.50 -24.06
N ALA A 133 8.50 3.23 -23.71
CA ALA A 133 9.40 2.81 -22.63
C ALA A 133 10.81 3.39 -22.80
N LYS A 134 11.40 3.28 -23.99
CA LYS A 134 12.72 3.85 -24.27
C LYS A 134 12.73 5.38 -24.11
N SER A 135 11.74 6.06 -24.69
CA SER A 135 11.64 7.53 -24.61
C SER A 135 11.46 8.02 -23.17
N LEU A 136 10.65 7.32 -22.37
CA LEU A 136 10.48 7.61 -20.95
C LEU A 136 11.77 7.35 -20.16
N GLY A 137 12.50 6.28 -20.49
CA GLY A 137 13.80 5.98 -19.88
C GLY A 137 14.84 7.08 -20.15
N ASP A 138 14.94 7.54 -21.40
CA ASP A 138 15.82 8.65 -21.78
C ASP A 138 15.44 9.94 -21.00
N MET A 139 14.14 10.23 -20.90
CA MET A 139 13.63 11.38 -20.14
C MET A 139 13.86 11.22 -18.62
N ALA A 140 13.75 10.04 -18.04
CA ALA A 140 14.04 9.82 -16.63
C ALA A 140 15.47 10.21 -16.28
N MET A 141 16.41 9.98 -17.20
CA MET A 141 17.81 10.41 -17.04
C MET A 141 17.98 11.92 -17.27
N GLU A 142 17.31 12.48 -18.28
CA GLU A 142 17.40 13.91 -18.61
C GLU A 142 16.79 14.79 -17.51
N TYR A 143 15.65 14.40 -16.93
CA TYR A 143 14.92 15.19 -15.93
C TYR A 143 15.25 14.79 -14.49
N ARG A 144 16.19 13.89 -14.23
CA ARG A 144 16.46 13.31 -12.92
C ARG A 144 16.64 14.32 -11.79
N ASP A 145 17.22 15.49 -12.08
CA ASP A 145 17.52 16.54 -11.12
C ASP A 145 16.44 17.66 -11.11
N GLN A 146 15.35 17.49 -11.84
CA GLN A 146 14.22 18.42 -11.93
C GLN A 146 13.04 17.94 -11.07
N ALA A 147 12.06 18.82 -10.82
CA ALA A 147 10.90 18.53 -9.98
C ALA A 147 10.07 17.34 -10.50
N ILE A 148 9.94 17.16 -11.83
CA ILE A 148 9.23 16.05 -12.45
C ILE A 148 10.04 14.74 -12.47
N GLY A 149 11.35 14.81 -12.27
CA GLY A 149 12.28 13.70 -12.45
C GLY A 149 11.89 12.42 -11.70
N PRO A 150 11.63 12.45 -10.38
CA PRO A 150 11.23 11.27 -9.63
C PRO A 150 9.94 10.61 -10.14
N TYR A 151 8.99 11.43 -10.63
CA TYR A 151 7.73 10.94 -11.18
C TYR A 151 7.91 10.28 -12.54
N VAL A 152 8.68 10.93 -13.44
CA VAL A 152 9.04 10.35 -14.75
C VAL A 152 9.81 9.06 -14.56
N ALA A 153 10.75 9.01 -13.61
CA ALA A 153 11.51 7.81 -13.30
C ALA A 153 10.60 6.67 -12.78
N LEU A 154 9.64 6.96 -11.89
CA LEU A 154 8.68 5.96 -11.42
C LEU A 154 7.85 5.41 -12.58
N VAL A 155 7.35 6.29 -13.47
CA VAL A 155 6.60 5.90 -14.67
C VAL A 155 7.47 5.06 -15.61
N SER A 156 8.75 5.45 -15.80
CA SER A 156 9.70 4.70 -16.62
C SER A 156 9.95 3.30 -16.09
N GLY A 157 10.10 3.16 -14.76
CA GLY A 157 10.15 1.86 -14.10
C GLY A 157 8.90 1.03 -14.40
N ASN A 158 7.71 1.61 -14.22
CA ASN A 158 6.44 0.90 -14.44
C ASN A 158 6.26 0.39 -15.88
N VAL A 159 6.75 1.12 -16.89
CA VAL A 159 6.61 0.69 -18.29
C VAL A 159 7.73 -0.25 -18.75
N THR A 160 8.86 -0.24 -18.04
CA THR A 160 10.00 -1.12 -18.32
C THR A 160 9.86 -2.49 -17.66
N ASP A 161 9.23 -2.52 -16.48
CA ASP A 161 9.07 -3.70 -15.63
C ASP A 161 8.52 -4.93 -16.37
N PRO A 162 7.44 -4.87 -17.17
CA PRO A 162 6.89 -6.05 -17.83
C PRO A 162 7.83 -6.75 -18.83
N GLU A 163 8.75 -6.00 -19.45
CA GLU A 163 9.67 -6.55 -20.48
C GLU A 163 11.09 -6.74 -19.92
N ASN A 164 11.49 -5.91 -18.95
CA ASN A 164 12.82 -5.92 -18.36
C ASN A 164 12.77 -5.52 -16.88
N PRO A 165 12.29 -6.42 -16.00
CA PRO A 165 12.14 -6.13 -14.57
C PRO A 165 13.46 -5.65 -13.92
N VAL A 166 14.56 -6.34 -14.19
CA VAL A 166 15.87 -5.98 -13.60
C VAL A 166 16.34 -4.59 -14.07
N GLY A 167 16.08 -4.25 -15.34
CA GLY A 167 16.37 -2.91 -15.87
C GLY A 167 15.48 -1.82 -15.25
N ALA A 168 14.25 -2.15 -14.87
CA ALA A 168 13.35 -1.21 -14.19
C ALA A 168 13.88 -0.74 -12.82
N LEU A 169 14.71 -1.54 -12.15
CA LEU A 169 15.31 -1.19 -10.85
C LEU A 169 16.14 0.10 -10.92
N GLU A 170 16.78 0.40 -12.06
CA GLU A 170 17.53 1.64 -12.21
C GLU A 170 16.61 2.86 -12.12
N TYR A 171 15.47 2.82 -12.78
CA TYR A 171 14.48 3.89 -12.74
C TYR A 171 13.82 4.03 -11.38
N TYR A 172 13.49 2.91 -10.71
CA TYR A 172 12.98 2.95 -9.34
C TYR A 172 14.02 3.48 -8.36
N ASP A 173 15.31 3.22 -8.56
CA ASP A 173 16.38 3.80 -7.76
C ASP A 173 16.48 5.32 -7.97
N ILE A 174 16.34 5.82 -9.20
CA ILE A 174 16.26 7.26 -9.46
C ILE A 174 15.03 7.87 -8.76
N ALA A 175 13.87 7.25 -8.90
CA ALA A 175 12.61 7.74 -8.31
C ALA A 175 12.72 7.87 -6.78
N ARG A 176 13.12 6.80 -6.09
CA ARG A 176 13.21 6.78 -4.62
C ARG A 176 14.29 7.70 -4.06
N LEU A 177 15.40 7.87 -4.78
CA LEU A 177 16.49 8.76 -4.35
C LEU A 177 16.19 10.24 -4.61
N GLY A 178 15.40 10.53 -5.65
CA GLY A 178 14.96 11.88 -5.99
C GLY A 178 13.82 12.41 -5.11
N ALA A 179 13.03 11.52 -4.48
CA ALA A 179 11.90 11.90 -3.64
C ALA A 179 11.85 11.09 -2.33
N PRO A 180 12.85 11.23 -1.45
CA PRO A 180 12.92 10.44 -0.21
C PRO A 180 11.83 10.85 0.79
N GLY A 181 11.22 9.86 1.46
CA GLY A 181 10.15 10.05 2.44
C GLY A 181 8.77 10.26 1.85
N THR A 182 8.62 10.15 0.54
CA THR A 182 7.36 10.40 -0.18
C THR A 182 6.69 9.10 -0.64
N ILE A 183 5.46 9.24 -1.14
CA ILE A 183 4.74 8.14 -1.78
C ILE A 183 5.48 7.58 -3.01
N ILE A 184 6.33 8.38 -3.65
CA ILE A 184 7.17 7.94 -4.77
C ILE A 184 8.25 6.96 -4.29
N GLU A 185 8.93 7.27 -3.17
CA GLU A 185 9.87 6.32 -2.56
C GLU A 185 9.17 5.04 -2.12
N GLU A 186 7.98 5.15 -1.51
CA GLU A 186 7.19 3.99 -1.11
C GLU A 186 6.92 3.06 -2.29
N ALA A 187 6.33 3.60 -3.37
CA ALA A 187 5.96 2.84 -4.55
C ALA A 187 7.19 2.21 -5.23
N ALA A 188 8.27 2.96 -5.37
CA ALA A 188 9.51 2.47 -5.97
C ALA A 188 10.15 1.35 -5.14
N LEU A 189 10.23 1.47 -3.82
CA LEU A 189 10.79 0.43 -2.95
C LEU A 189 9.95 -0.84 -2.99
N ARG A 190 8.63 -0.74 -2.90
CA ARG A 190 7.74 -1.89 -2.91
C ARG A 190 7.85 -2.69 -4.21
N ARG A 191 7.87 -2.01 -5.36
CA ARG A 191 8.10 -2.63 -6.67
C ARG A 191 9.49 -3.22 -6.79
N SER A 192 10.51 -2.53 -6.26
CA SER A 192 11.89 -3.04 -6.26
C SER A 192 12.04 -4.32 -5.42
N VAL A 193 11.29 -4.46 -4.32
CA VAL A 193 11.28 -5.72 -3.55
C VAL A 193 10.67 -6.84 -4.38
N ALA A 194 9.51 -6.61 -5.02
CA ALA A 194 8.86 -7.60 -5.88
C ALA A 194 9.81 -8.10 -6.98
N ILE A 195 10.38 -7.19 -7.75
CA ILE A 195 11.34 -7.54 -8.82
C ILE A 195 12.54 -8.30 -8.28
N ALA A 196 13.06 -7.90 -7.12
CA ALA A 196 14.23 -8.54 -6.56
C ALA A 196 13.93 -9.98 -6.10
N VAL A 197 12.71 -10.25 -5.64
CA VAL A 197 12.22 -11.60 -5.33
C VAL A 197 12.13 -12.43 -6.60
N ASP A 198 11.40 -11.94 -7.61
CA ASP A 198 11.13 -12.68 -8.85
C ASP A 198 12.40 -12.93 -9.70
N ALA A 199 13.44 -12.09 -9.51
CA ALA A 199 14.71 -12.19 -10.23
C ALA A 199 15.86 -12.79 -9.41
N ASP A 200 15.58 -13.40 -8.26
CA ASP A 200 16.58 -14.03 -7.36
C ASP A 200 17.69 -13.06 -6.89
N LEU A 201 17.38 -11.77 -6.77
CA LEU A 201 18.33 -10.73 -6.34
C LEU A 201 18.29 -10.54 -4.82
N VAL A 202 18.66 -11.56 -4.05
CA VAL A 202 18.47 -11.67 -2.59
C VAL A 202 19.03 -10.47 -1.84
N ASP A 203 20.28 -10.08 -2.09
CA ASP A 203 20.92 -8.94 -1.42
C ASP A 203 20.17 -7.62 -1.67
N LYS A 204 19.72 -7.39 -2.91
CA LYS A 204 18.94 -6.21 -3.27
C LYS A 204 17.56 -6.25 -2.62
N GLY A 205 16.89 -7.40 -2.67
CA GLY A 205 15.58 -7.62 -2.04
C GLY A 205 15.63 -7.30 -0.55
N LEU A 206 16.65 -7.80 0.14
CA LEU A 206 16.87 -7.52 1.55
C LEU A 206 17.16 -6.03 1.82
N ALA A 207 18.01 -5.40 0.99
CA ALA A 207 18.35 -3.99 1.12
C ALA A 207 17.15 -3.07 0.89
N TYR A 208 16.29 -3.37 -0.10
CA TYR A 208 15.04 -2.63 -0.34
C TYR A 208 14.02 -2.88 0.78
N SER A 209 13.90 -4.12 1.26
CA SER A 209 13.01 -4.49 2.35
C SER A 209 13.32 -3.73 3.64
N ARG A 210 14.59 -3.64 4.02
CA ARG A 210 15.02 -2.85 5.18
C ARG A 210 14.70 -1.36 5.05
N LYS A 211 14.85 -0.79 3.86
CA LYS A 211 14.51 0.63 3.61
C LYS A 211 13.02 0.85 3.70
N TYR A 212 12.21 -0.06 3.12
CA TYR A 212 10.75 -0.01 3.20
C TYR A 212 10.28 -0.12 4.65
N ALA A 213 10.72 -1.16 5.37
CA ALA A 213 10.34 -1.41 6.75
C ALA A 213 10.64 -0.24 7.68
N ARG A 214 11.75 0.48 7.45
CA ARG A 214 12.13 1.65 8.27
C ARG A 214 11.14 2.81 8.17
N ARG A 215 10.46 3.01 7.04
CA ARG A 215 9.66 4.22 6.78
C ARG A 215 8.19 3.95 6.53
N PHE A 216 7.85 2.85 5.87
CA PHE A 216 6.56 2.64 5.24
C PHE A 216 5.76 1.45 5.80
N VAL A 217 6.13 0.95 6.98
CA VAL A 217 5.39 -0.17 7.61
C VAL A 217 3.94 0.15 7.93
N HIS A 218 3.58 1.43 8.01
CA HIS A 218 2.21 1.88 8.24
C HIS A 218 1.49 2.31 6.96
N SER A 219 2.16 2.23 5.81
CA SER A 219 1.55 2.50 4.52
C SER A 219 0.33 1.60 4.28
N PRO A 220 -0.73 2.07 3.60
CA PRO A 220 -1.83 1.21 3.17
C PRO A 220 -1.37 0.05 2.26
N TYR A 221 -0.19 0.15 1.67
CA TYR A 221 0.42 -0.88 0.83
C TYR A 221 1.38 -1.82 1.59
N ALA A 222 1.55 -1.64 2.89
CA ALA A 222 2.49 -2.41 3.70
C ALA A 222 2.18 -3.92 3.71
N SER A 223 0.92 -4.31 3.56
CA SER A 223 0.55 -5.73 3.47
C SER A 223 1.18 -6.41 2.25
N GLN A 224 1.14 -5.74 1.09
CA GLN A 224 1.76 -6.26 -0.14
C GLN A 224 3.29 -6.37 0.01
N PHE A 225 3.92 -5.37 0.63
CA PHE A 225 5.35 -5.46 0.96
C PHE A 225 5.65 -6.66 1.86
N VAL A 226 4.83 -6.91 2.89
CA VAL A 226 5.01 -8.07 3.79
C VAL A 226 4.92 -9.38 3.00
N ASP A 227 3.99 -9.49 2.05
CA ASP A 227 3.86 -10.70 1.23
C ASP A 227 5.14 -10.95 0.41
N PHE A 228 5.70 -9.93 -0.24
CA PHE A 228 6.98 -10.04 -0.96
C PHE A 228 8.14 -10.35 -0.03
N PHE A 229 8.19 -9.75 1.17
CA PHE A 229 9.24 -10.05 2.13
C PHE A 229 9.16 -11.48 2.66
N VAL A 230 7.95 -11.98 2.93
CA VAL A 230 7.73 -13.38 3.31
C VAL A 230 8.18 -14.32 2.19
N GLN A 231 7.85 -14.00 0.95
CA GLN A 231 8.28 -14.77 -0.21
C GLN A 231 9.82 -14.79 -0.31
N LEU A 232 10.49 -13.64 -0.23
CA LEU A 232 11.94 -13.53 -0.22
C LEU A 232 12.57 -14.44 0.84
N VAL A 233 12.08 -14.37 2.07
CA VAL A 233 12.62 -15.13 3.19
C VAL A 233 12.41 -16.63 2.98
N VAL A 234 11.23 -17.03 2.52
CA VAL A 234 10.92 -18.45 2.38
C VAL A 234 11.65 -19.05 1.20
N GLU A 235 11.66 -18.42 0.03
CA GLU A 235 12.30 -18.96 -1.17
C GLU A 235 13.82 -19.03 -1.02
N HIS A 236 14.44 -18.02 -0.42
CA HIS A 236 15.90 -17.90 -0.29
C HIS A 236 16.41 -18.16 1.14
N HIS A 237 15.65 -18.94 1.95
CA HIS A 237 16.05 -19.27 3.32
C HIS A 237 17.51 -19.72 3.50
N PRO A 238 18.11 -20.53 2.63
CA PRO A 238 19.50 -20.94 2.81
C PRO A 238 20.53 -19.81 2.71
N GLU A 239 20.16 -18.70 2.04
CA GLU A 239 21.02 -17.55 1.79
C GLU A 239 20.82 -16.44 2.82
N LEU A 240 19.68 -16.42 3.52
CA LEU A 240 19.30 -15.40 4.50
C LEU A 240 19.53 -15.89 5.92
N SER A 241 20.31 -15.17 6.68
CA SER A 241 20.52 -15.47 8.09
C SER A 241 19.34 -14.96 8.96
N GLU A 242 19.14 -15.58 10.13
CA GLU A 242 18.16 -15.09 11.10
C GLU A 242 18.37 -13.62 11.48
N PRO A 243 19.61 -13.12 11.73
CA PRO A 243 19.86 -11.71 11.96
C PRO A 243 19.43 -10.79 10.81
N ASP A 244 19.48 -11.24 9.55
CA ASP A 244 19.03 -10.45 8.40
C ASP A 244 17.52 -10.25 8.42
N ILE A 245 16.77 -11.28 8.78
CA ILE A 245 15.32 -11.23 8.94
C ILE A 245 14.97 -10.30 10.10
N ASP A 246 15.60 -10.50 11.27
CA ASP A 246 15.38 -9.67 12.47
C ASP A 246 15.65 -8.20 12.20
N ALA A 247 16.76 -7.84 11.55
CA ALA A 247 17.11 -6.47 11.21
C ALA A 247 16.12 -5.78 10.24
N THR A 248 15.35 -6.57 9.50
CA THR A 248 14.30 -6.03 8.63
C THR A 248 13.02 -5.74 9.42
N VAL A 249 12.63 -6.67 10.31
CA VAL A 249 11.37 -6.54 11.05
C VAL A 249 11.49 -5.71 12.33
N GLU A 250 12.70 -5.37 12.79
CA GLU A 250 12.92 -4.59 14.04
C GLU A 250 12.23 -3.23 14.05
N PHE A 251 12.00 -2.63 12.86
CA PHE A 251 11.29 -1.36 12.71
C PHE A 251 9.77 -1.46 12.87
N MET A 252 9.24 -2.67 12.95
CA MET A 252 7.81 -2.93 13.11
C MET A 252 7.45 -2.99 14.60
N ASP A 253 6.22 -2.65 14.95
CA ASP A 253 5.67 -2.92 16.27
C ASP A 253 5.61 -4.43 16.57
N VAL A 254 5.44 -4.78 17.85
CA VAL A 254 5.46 -6.18 18.31
C VAL A 254 4.40 -7.04 17.62
N GLU A 255 3.21 -6.49 17.41
CA GLU A 255 2.08 -7.20 16.80
C GLU A 255 2.36 -7.52 15.33
N ARG A 256 2.86 -6.53 14.60
CA ARG A 256 3.20 -6.67 13.18
C ARG A 256 4.40 -7.60 12.98
N ARG A 257 5.44 -7.52 13.84
CA ARG A 257 6.55 -8.50 13.82
C ARG A 257 6.05 -9.91 14.01
N ARG A 258 5.15 -10.12 14.98
CA ARG A 258 4.54 -11.42 15.23
C ARG A 258 3.77 -11.92 14.01
N GLU A 259 2.96 -11.05 13.38
CA GLU A 259 2.21 -11.39 12.18
C GLU A 259 3.14 -11.83 11.04
N VAL A 260 4.23 -11.08 10.79
CA VAL A 260 5.22 -11.43 9.77
C VAL A 260 5.84 -12.81 10.04
N PHE A 261 6.27 -13.07 11.28
CA PHE A 261 6.82 -14.37 11.62
C PHE A 261 5.79 -15.51 11.50
N LEU A 262 4.52 -15.28 11.82
CA LEU A 262 3.45 -16.26 11.59
C LEU A 262 3.23 -16.53 10.10
N ARG A 263 3.29 -15.53 9.25
CA ARG A 263 3.20 -15.70 7.78
C ARG A 263 4.39 -16.48 7.25
N ILE A 264 5.61 -16.18 7.71
CA ILE A 264 6.83 -16.95 7.36
C ILE A 264 6.67 -18.41 7.84
N ALA A 265 6.27 -18.62 9.09
CA ALA A 265 6.08 -19.96 9.64
C ALA A 265 5.07 -20.76 8.83
N ARG A 266 3.93 -20.16 8.50
CA ARG A 266 2.90 -20.81 7.69
C ARG A 266 3.41 -21.19 6.31
N ARG A 267 3.99 -20.26 5.58
CA ARG A 267 4.49 -20.49 4.22
C ARG A 267 5.59 -21.56 4.24
N ALA A 268 6.56 -21.42 5.14
CA ALA A 268 7.64 -22.40 5.31
C ALA A 268 7.13 -23.80 5.66
N THR A 269 6.07 -23.90 6.48
CA THR A 269 5.41 -25.17 6.79
C THR A 269 4.81 -25.82 5.54
N LEU A 270 4.11 -25.03 4.72
CA LEU A 270 3.49 -25.53 3.49
C LEU A 270 4.54 -25.96 2.45
N ASP A 271 5.67 -25.26 2.40
CA ASP A 271 6.77 -25.53 1.48
C ASP A 271 7.77 -26.57 2.04
N GLY A 272 7.47 -27.19 3.19
CA GLY A 272 8.31 -28.23 3.81
C GLY A 272 9.65 -27.72 4.37
N LYS A 273 9.83 -26.40 4.54
CA LYS A 273 11.04 -25.76 5.07
C LYS A 273 11.00 -25.75 6.61
N ASN A 274 11.11 -26.95 7.20
CA ASN A 274 10.82 -27.18 8.62
C ASN A 274 11.69 -26.38 9.58
N ASP A 275 12.98 -26.17 9.29
CA ASP A 275 13.89 -25.39 10.14
C ASP A 275 13.46 -23.92 10.20
N LEU A 276 13.13 -23.33 9.04
CA LEU A 276 12.58 -21.97 8.95
C LEU A 276 11.23 -21.87 9.67
N ALA A 277 10.34 -22.85 9.48
CA ALA A 277 9.04 -22.87 10.14
C ALA A 277 9.17 -22.91 11.67
N ARG A 278 10.08 -23.73 12.21
CA ARG A 278 10.37 -23.78 13.65
C ARG A 278 10.97 -22.48 14.17
N MET A 279 11.95 -21.92 13.46
CA MET A 279 12.55 -20.63 13.82
C MET A 279 11.50 -19.53 13.87
N ALA A 280 10.71 -19.37 12.81
CA ALA A 280 9.72 -18.31 12.69
C ALA A 280 8.57 -18.46 13.71
N SER A 281 8.07 -19.68 13.93
CA SER A 281 7.05 -19.95 14.96
C SER A 281 7.59 -19.71 16.38
N GLY A 282 8.85 -20.02 16.64
CA GLY A 282 9.51 -19.71 17.93
C GLY A 282 9.61 -18.21 18.19
N LYS A 283 9.97 -17.41 17.17
CA LYS A 283 9.98 -15.95 17.22
C LYS A 283 8.57 -15.37 17.46
N ALA A 284 7.58 -15.89 16.74
CA ALA A 284 6.20 -15.46 16.91
C ALA A 284 5.67 -15.74 18.34
N ALA A 285 6.00 -16.92 18.90
CA ALA A 285 5.63 -17.28 20.28
C ALA A 285 6.32 -16.39 21.31
N ALA A 286 7.60 -16.09 21.13
CA ALA A 286 8.34 -15.18 22.02
C ALA A 286 7.73 -13.76 22.04
N LEU A 287 7.25 -13.27 20.89
CA LEU A 287 6.58 -12.00 20.78
C LEU A 287 5.16 -12.01 21.36
N ALA A 288 4.46 -13.14 21.31
CA ALA A 288 3.12 -13.29 21.91
C ALA A 288 3.14 -13.09 23.43
N GLY A 289 4.20 -13.53 24.14
CA GLY A 289 4.39 -13.30 25.55
C GLY A 289 4.57 -11.81 25.93
N MET A 290 4.79 -10.92 24.96
CA MET A 290 4.93 -9.47 25.13
C MET A 290 3.64 -8.70 24.79
N ALA A 291 2.68 -9.34 24.10
CA ALA A 291 1.41 -8.75 23.69
C ALA A 291 0.25 -9.29 24.55
N ALA A 292 -0.66 -8.41 24.99
CA ALA A 292 -1.72 -8.78 25.93
C ALA A 292 -2.76 -9.76 25.36
N ASP A 293 -2.93 -9.84 24.01
CA ASP A 293 -3.98 -10.62 23.35
C ASP A 293 -3.49 -11.20 22.02
N GLY A 294 -2.67 -12.22 22.03
CA GLY A 294 -2.24 -12.77 20.75
C GLY A 294 -2.44 -14.27 20.60
N PRO A 295 -2.88 -14.79 19.46
CA PRO A 295 -3.06 -16.22 19.25
C PRO A 295 -1.70 -16.95 19.28
N GLU A 296 -1.29 -17.40 20.44
CA GLU A 296 -0.20 -18.36 20.62
C GLU A 296 -0.47 -19.65 19.86
N VAL A 297 -1.75 -19.92 19.62
CA VAL A 297 -2.28 -21.10 18.94
C VAL A 297 -1.70 -21.34 17.57
N LEU A 298 -1.58 -20.32 16.72
CA LEU A 298 -1.00 -20.47 15.38
C LEU A 298 0.50 -20.77 15.43
N ALA A 299 1.23 -20.12 16.33
CA ALA A 299 2.65 -20.40 16.52
C ALA A 299 2.88 -21.86 16.97
N ARG A 300 2.05 -22.36 17.89
CA ARG A 300 2.05 -23.76 18.34
C ARG A 300 1.70 -24.71 17.20
N LEU A 301 0.69 -24.39 16.38
CA LEU A 301 0.29 -25.19 15.23
C LEU A 301 1.45 -25.35 14.24
N TYR A 302 2.02 -24.24 13.75
CA TYR A 302 3.08 -24.30 12.73
C TYR A 302 4.36 -24.95 13.29
N ARG A 303 4.70 -24.69 14.54
CA ARG A 303 5.81 -25.36 15.22
C ARG A 303 5.59 -26.89 15.32
N GLY A 304 4.39 -27.30 15.74
CA GLY A 304 4.03 -28.71 15.86
C GLY A 304 4.12 -29.42 14.52
N VAL A 305 3.56 -28.83 13.45
CA VAL A 305 3.64 -29.40 12.10
C VAL A 305 5.10 -29.53 11.64
N ALA A 306 5.91 -28.50 11.82
CA ALA A 306 7.32 -28.50 11.43
C ALA A 306 8.20 -29.45 12.25
N SER A 307 7.75 -29.92 13.42
CA SER A 307 8.46 -30.86 14.26
C SER A 307 8.14 -32.32 13.95
N ILE A 308 7.15 -32.64 13.12
CA ILE A 308 6.76 -34.01 12.76
C ILE A 308 7.92 -34.81 12.15
N PRO A 309 8.72 -34.28 11.20
CA PRO A 309 9.83 -35.06 10.61
C PRO A 309 11.06 -35.08 11.48
N THR A 310 10.99 -34.72 12.75
CA THR A 310 12.12 -34.67 13.68
C THR A 310 11.99 -35.73 14.78
N SER A 311 13.02 -35.85 15.63
CA SER A 311 12.96 -36.70 16.84
C SER A 311 11.90 -36.22 17.86
N GLU A 312 11.34 -35.02 17.69
CA GLU A 312 10.33 -34.41 18.58
C GLU A 312 8.89 -34.80 18.18
N VAL A 313 8.69 -35.72 17.25
CA VAL A 313 7.37 -36.10 16.73
C VAL A 313 6.36 -36.49 17.83
N GLY A 314 6.80 -37.12 18.88
CA GLY A 314 5.95 -37.50 20.04
C GLY A 314 5.36 -36.28 20.72
N THR A 315 6.21 -35.30 21.04
CA THR A 315 5.78 -34.00 21.64
C THR A 315 4.92 -33.20 20.65
N ALA A 316 5.26 -33.21 19.36
CA ALA A 316 4.48 -32.53 18.32
C ALA A 316 3.04 -33.06 18.23
N ILE A 317 2.82 -34.36 18.37
CA ILE A 317 1.48 -34.96 18.41
C ILE A 317 0.67 -34.46 19.60
N GLU A 318 1.29 -34.44 20.80
CA GLU A 318 0.63 -33.98 22.02
C GLU A 318 0.27 -32.47 21.90
N ASP A 319 1.20 -31.66 21.43
CA ASP A 319 1.00 -30.23 21.21
C ASP A 319 -0.12 -29.97 20.20
N LEU A 320 -0.12 -30.66 19.05
CA LEU A 320 -1.17 -30.54 18.04
C LEU A 320 -2.54 -31.01 18.53
N ALA A 321 -2.60 -32.03 19.38
CA ALA A 321 -3.85 -32.53 19.99
C ALA A 321 -4.42 -31.54 21.00
N ALA A 322 -3.56 -30.82 21.72
CA ALA A 322 -3.96 -29.84 22.73
C ALA A 322 -4.48 -28.51 22.17
N ILE A 323 -4.37 -28.28 20.84
CA ILE A 323 -4.89 -27.07 20.20
C ILE A 323 -6.41 -27.16 20.04
N PRO A 324 -7.21 -26.20 20.59
CA PRO A 324 -8.66 -26.19 20.40
C PRO A 324 -9.02 -25.96 18.91
N ALA A 325 -10.03 -26.69 18.44
CA ALA A 325 -10.43 -26.61 17.03
C ALA A 325 -11.15 -25.28 16.69
N ASP A 326 -11.86 -24.74 17.65
CA ASP A 326 -12.63 -23.49 17.54
C ASP A 326 -11.77 -22.23 17.49
N GLU A 327 -10.50 -22.32 17.89
CA GLU A 327 -9.51 -21.24 17.78
C GLU A 327 -8.79 -21.22 16.41
N LEU A 328 -9.06 -22.21 15.55
CA LEU A 328 -8.40 -22.37 14.25
C LEU A 328 -9.35 -22.05 13.09
N SER A 329 -8.83 -21.42 12.05
CA SER A 329 -9.55 -21.30 10.78
C SER A 329 -9.82 -22.69 10.16
N PRO A 330 -10.84 -22.86 9.29
CA PRO A 330 -11.10 -24.14 8.61
C PRO A 330 -9.87 -24.69 7.87
N ARG A 331 -9.03 -23.81 7.31
CA ARG A 331 -7.78 -24.20 6.63
C ARG A 331 -6.73 -24.70 7.62
N ASP A 332 -6.59 -24.05 8.77
CA ASP A 332 -5.64 -24.46 9.80
C ASP A 332 -6.11 -25.72 10.55
N GLN A 333 -7.43 -25.94 10.66
CA GLN A 333 -7.98 -27.21 11.15
C GLN A 333 -7.63 -28.37 10.20
N ALA A 334 -7.76 -28.16 8.89
CA ALA A 334 -7.38 -29.15 7.89
C ALA A 334 -5.87 -29.45 7.94
N LEU A 335 -5.04 -28.41 8.06
CA LEU A 335 -3.59 -28.56 8.21
C LEU A 335 -3.25 -29.37 9.48
N ARG A 336 -3.87 -29.06 10.61
CA ARG A 336 -3.70 -29.83 11.87
C ARG A 336 -4.09 -31.29 11.70
N ALA A 337 -5.23 -31.56 11.08
CA ALA A 337 -5.71 -32.95 10.88
C ALA A 337 -4.76 -33.74 9.96
N ALA A 338 -4.27 -33.13 8.88
CA ALA A 338 -3.30 -33.74 7.99
C ALA A 338 -1.96 -34.02 8.73
N ALA A 339 -1.50 -33.07 9.51
CA ALA A 339 -0.29 -33.18 10.30
C ALA A 339 -0.37 -34.32 11.32
N GLN A 340 -1.50 -34.46 12.04
CA GLN A 340 -1.74 -35.55 12.98
C GLN A 340 -1.78 -36.92 12.29
N ALA A 341 -2.38 -36.99 11.09
CA ALA A 341 -2.38 -38.24 10.31
C ALA A 341 -0.97 -38.66 9.89
N ILE A 342 -0.16 -37.70 9.37
CA ILE A 342 1.25 -37.98 9.00
C ILE A 342 2.05 -38.37 10.23
N ALA A 343 1.94 -37.66 11.33
CA ALA A 343 2.66 -37.95 12.56
C ALA A 343 2.33 -39.34 13.10
N SER A 344 1.06 -39.77 13.04
CA SER A 344 0.63 -41.11 13.42
C SER A 344 1.26 -42.20 12.56
N GLU A 345 1.46 -41.92 11.28
CA GLU A 345 2.12 -42.84 10.35
C GLU A 345 3.63 -42.90 10.61
N VAL A 346 4.27 -41.77 10.91
CA VAL A 346 5.72 -41.69 11.22
C VAL A 346 6.08 -42.54 12.46
N ILE A 347 5.23 -42.53 13.50
CA ILE A 347 5.50 -43.32 14.74
C ILE A 347 5.03 -44.77 14.64
N ARG A 348 4.31 -45.15 13.58
CA ARG A 348 3.81 -46.50 13.40
C ARG A 348 4.98 -47.47 13.23
N LYS A 349 5.01 -48.54 14.04
CA LYS A 349 6.03 -49.58 13.90
C LYS A 349 5.92 -50.23 12.51
N PRO A 350 7.06 -50.43 11.81
CA PRO A 350 7.07 -51.14 10.54
C PRO A 350 6.39 -52.49 10.65
N THR A 351 5.49 -52.80 9.71
CA THR A 351 4.92 -54.15 9.64
C THR A 351 5.91 -55.10 8.99
N THR A 352 5.83 -56.39 9.33
CA THR A 352 6.68 -57.42 8.70
C THR A 352 6.57 -57.47 7.19
N GLU A 353 5.42 -57.07 6.63
CA GLU A 353 5.19 -56.94 5.17
C GLU A 353 5.94 -55.75 4.57
N SER A 354 5.97 -54.60 5.24
CA SER A 354 6.71 -53.41 4.75
C SER A 354 8.23 -53.65 4.76
N LEU A 355 8.74 -54.39 5.75
CA LEU A 355 10.14 -54.76 5.80
C LEU A 355 10.53 -55.81 4.74
N ALA A 356 9.58 -56.62 4.27
CA ALA A 356 9.81 -57.60 3.20
C ALA A 356 9.78 -56.95 1.79
N GLN A 357 9.05 -55.87 1.60
CA GLN A 357 9.01 -55.13 0.36
C GLN A 357 10.27 -54.29 0.10
N ASP A 358 10.92 -53.77 1.12
CA ASP A 358 12.17 -52.99 1.00
C ASP A 358 13.38 -53.83 0.54
N ALA A 359 13.32 -55.13 0.70
CA ALA A 359 14.39 -56.05 0.27
C ALA A 359 14.39 -56.36 -1.26
N GLY A 360 13.44 -55.82 -2.03
CA GLY A 360 13.23 -56.20 -3.44
C GLY A 360 12.92 -55.07 -4.44
N VAL A 361 12.81 -53.82 -4.05
CA VAL A 361 12.41 -52.75 -4.97
C VAL A 361 13.62 -52.03 -5.54
N LYS A 362 13.97 -52.38 -6.80
CA LYS A 362 14.62 -51.41 -7.70
C LYS A 362 13.68 -50.21 -7.87
N VAL A 363 14.13 -49.04 -7.42
CA VAL A 363 13.43 -47.79 -7.69
C VAL A 363 13.50 -47.53 -9.21
N GLU A 364 12.44 -47.87 -9.94
CA GLU A 364 12.20 -47.31 -11.24
C GLU A 364 11.68 -45.89 -11.00
N ALA A 365 12.47 -44.92 -11.46
CA ALA A 365 12.06 -43.50 -11.49
C ALA A 365 10.72 -43.36 -12.21
N ARG A 366 9.70 -42.94 -11.51
CA ARG A 366 8.45 -42.49 -12.15
C ARG A 366 8.76 -41.27 -13.00
N PRO A 367 8.23 -41.20 -14.24
CA PRO A 367 8.30 -39.98 -15.03
C PRO A 367 7.51 -38.89 -14.30
N ASP A 368 8.10 -37.70 -14.34
CA ASP A 368 7.53 -36.49 -13.80
C ASP A 368 6.06 -36.34 -14.21
N ALA A 369 5.17 -36.41 -13.23
CA ALA A 369 3.83 -35.91 -13.41
C ALA A 369 3.95 -34.38 -13.34
N GLU A 370 3.79 -33.72 -14.47
CA GLU A 370 3.55 -32.30 -14.55
C GLU A 370 2.38 -31.96 -13.59
N ILE A 371 2.73 -31.40 -12.46
CA ILE A 371 1.77 -30.70 -11.61
C ILE A 371 1.53 -29.39 -12.35
N GLU A 372 0.42 -29.30 -13.03
CA GLU A 372 -0.11 -28.03 -13.52
C GLU A 372 -0.25 -27.10 -12.29
N GLU A 373 0.74 -26.25 -12.09
CA GLU A 373 0.68 -25.15 -11.14
C GLU A 373 -0.43 -24.22 -11.63
N ALA A 374 -1.61 -24.38 -11.06
CA ALA A 374 -2.58 -23.31 -11.03
C ALA A 374 -2.03 -22.23 -10.10
N SER A 375 -1.11 -21.43 -10.60
CA SER A 375 -0.85 -20.11 -10.06
C SER A 375 -2.19 -19.37 -10.07
N PRO A 376 -2.66 -18.84 -8.94
CA PRO A 376 -3.70 -17.84 -8.99
C PRO A 376 -3.11 -16.69 -9.79
N GLY A 377 -3.59 -16.52 -11.02
CA GLY A 377 -3.19 -15.43 -11.89
C GLY A 377 -3.37 -14.12 -11.14
N TYR A 378 -2.26 -13.53 -10.75
CA TYR A 378 -2.20 -12.15 -10.36
C TYR A 378 -2.36 -11.37 -11.66
N GLU A 379 -3.61 -11.01 -12.00
CA GLU A 379 -3.86 -10.00 -13.00
C GLU A 379 -3.25 -8.71 -12.47
N ASP A 380 -2.08 -8.37 -13.02
CA ASP A 380 -1.46 -7.06 -12.85
C ASP A 380 -2.53 -6.00 -13.18
N PRO A 381 -2.98 -5.20 -12.23
CA PRO A 381 -3.77 -4.03 -12.58
C PRO A 381 -2.82 -3.13 -13.36
N GLY A 382 -3.03 -3.06 -14.67
CA GLY A 382 -2.27 -2.25 -15.61
C GLY A 382 -1.93 -0.87 -15.08
N PRO A 383 -1.16 -0.05 -15.75
CA PRO A 383 -0.34 1.05 -15.23
C PRO A 383 -1.17 2.03 -14.40
N ALA A 384 -1.46 1.67 -13.16
CA ALA A 384 -1.98 2.59 -12.18
C ALA A 384 -0.80 3.46 -11.74
N VAL A 385 -0.72 4.63 -12.30
CA VAL A 385 -0.22 5.81 -11.61
C VAL A 385 -0.55 5.67 -10.13
N VAL A 386 0.19 6.29 -9.23
CA VAL A 386 -0.08 6.35 -7.78
C VAL A 386 -1.54 6.80 -7.52
N ALA A 387 -2.49 6.05 -8.01
CA ALA A 387 -3.90 6.19 -7.75
C ALA A 387 -4.27 5.14 -6.71
N LEU A 388 -4.74 5.59 -5.58
CA LEU A 388 -5.65 4.78 -4.79
C LEU A 388 -6.76 4.32 -5.74
N PRO A 389 -7.20 3.05 -5.68
CA PRO A 389 -8.26 2.58 -6.55
C PRO A 389 -9.48 3.47 -6.37
N ALA A 390 -9.78 4.26 -7.39
CA ALA A 390 -11.09 4.81 -7.56
C ALA A 390 -11.98 3.62 -7.90
N SER A 391 -12.95 3.37 -7.02
CA SER A 391 -14.03 2.41 -7.16
C SER A 391 -13.62 0.94 -7.42
N LEU A 392 -13.67 0.13 -6.38
CA LEU A 392 -14.07 -1.27 -6.45
C LEU A 392 -15.53 -1.32 -6.95
N GLU A 393 -15.72 -1.17 -8.25
CA GLU A 393 -16.89 -1.65 -8.95
C GLU A 393 -16.43 -2.81 -9.85
N SER A 394 -16.17 -3.94 -9.26
CA SER A 394 -16.24 -5.23 -9.91
C SER A 394 -16.94 -6.16 -8.97
N SER A 395 -18.00 -6.78 -9.48
CA SER A 395 -18.95 -7.68 -8.89
C SER A 395 -18.30 -8.84 -8.13
N VAL A 396 -17.85 -8.54 -6.91
CA VAL A 396 -17.74 -9.55 -5.87
C VAL A 396 -19.13 -9.62 -5.25
N GLU A 397 -19.74 -10.78 -5.21
CA GLU A 397 -20.90 -11.03 -4.35
C GLU A 397 -20.48 -10.65 -2.92
N ILE A 398 -20.88 -9.46 -2.52
CA ILE A 398 -20.60 -8.95 -1.17
C ILE A 398 -21.49 -9.77 -0.24
N ASP A 399 -20.86 -10.33 0.79
CA ASP A 399 -21.57 -11.04 1.85
C ASP A 399 -22.78 -10.21 2.31
N PRO A 400 -23.99 -10.78 2.37
CA PRO A 400 -25.21 -10.07 2.77
C PRO A 400 -25.11 -9.33 4.09
N GLU A 401 -24.28 -9.81 5.02
CA GLU A 401 -24.05 -9.13 6.30
C GLU A 401 -23.25 -7.83 6.13
N ILE A 402 -22.26 -7.81 5.22
CA ILE A 402 -21.48 -6.61 4.90
C ILE A 402 -22.36 -5.59 4.16
N GLN A 403 -23.23 -6.06 3.27
CA GLN A 403 -24.17 -5.21 2.56
C GLN A 403 -25.15 -4.52 3.52
N THR A 404 -25.70 -5.28 4.47
CA THR A 404 -26.60 -4.77 5.52
C THR A 404 -25.88 -3.76 6.44
N PHE A 405 -24.61 -3.99 6.77
CA PHE A 405 -23.80 -3.07 7.56
C PHE A 405 -23.55 -1.75 6.83
N VAL A 406 -23.20 -1.81 5.53
CA VAL A 406 -22.97 -0.61 4.69
C VAL A 406 -24.27 0.18 4.50
N GLU A 407 -25.41 -0.47 4.29
CA GLU A 407 -26.71 0.19 4.18
C GLU A 407 -27.14 0.83 5.51
N SER A 408 -26.90 0.17 6.64
CA SER A 408 -27.13 0.74 7.98
C SER A 408 -26.27 1.96 8.23
N GLY A 409 -25.00 1.93 7.82
CA GLY A 409 -24.09 3.06 7.91
C GLY A 409 -24.54 4.26 7.04
N ARG A 410 -24.98 4.01 5.80
CA ARG A 410 -25.53 5.05 4.92
C ARG A 410 -26.82 5.66 5.47
N SER A 411 -27.71 4.84 6.03
CA SER A 411 -28.95 5.32 6.65
C SER A 411 -28.67 6.25 7.83
N LYS A 412 -27.70 5.90 8.70
CA LYS A 412 -27.30 6.75 9.84
C LYS A 412 -26.64 8.05 9.41
N LEU A 413 -25.84 8.03 8.36
CA LEU A 413 -25.25 9.26 7.80
C LEU A 413 -26.32 10.18 7.20
N SER A 414 -27.31 9.62 6.50
CA SER A 414 -28.44 10.41 5.99
C SER A 414 -29.28 11.02 7.13
N GLU A 415 -29.49 10.30 8.22
CA GLU A 415 -30.21 10.80 9.39
C GLU A 415 -29.45 11.93 10.10
N ILE A 416 -28.12 11.83 10.17
CA ILE A 416 -27.26 12.91 10.70
C ILE A 416 -27.31 14.13 9.78
N ASP A 417 -27.24 13.96 8.46
CA ASP A 417 -27.35 15.06 7.48
C ASP A 417 -28.71 15.77 7.57
N ASP A 418 -29.79 15.05 7.81
CA ASP A 418 -31.12 15.61 7.97
C ASP A 418 -31.27 16.34 9.31
N LEU A 419 -30.65 15.86 10.37
CA LEU A 419 -30.58 16.57 11.67
C LEU A 419 -29.76 17.87 11.55
N LEU A 420 -28.62 17.85 10.87
CA LEU A 420 -27.79 19.03 10.63
C LEU A 420 -28.52 20.08 9.77
N LYS A 421 -29.33 19.64 8.79
CA LYS A 421 -30.19 20.55 8.01
C LYS A 421 -31.30 21.17 8.83
N GLN A 422 -31.86 20.43 9.80
CA GLN A 422 -32.89 20.96 10.71
C GLN A 422 -32.33 21.98 11.72
N GLU A 423 -31.11 21.78 12.22
CA GLU A 423 -30.44 22.75 13.11
C GLU A 423 -29.94 24.00 12.36
N GLY A 424 -29.63 23.89 11.06
CA GLY A 424 -29.20 25.03 10.22
C GLY A 424 -30.31 26.01 9.82
N VAL A 425 -31.59 25.69 10.10
CA VAL A 425 -32.77 26.54 9.78
C VAL A 425 -33.16 27.48 10.94
N VAL A 426 -32.47 27.36 12.10
CA VAL A 426 -32.71 28.23 13.28
C VAL A 426 -31.52 29.16 13.51
N ARG A 427 -31.17 29.97 12.46
CA ARG A 427 -30.41 31.23 12.62
C ARG A 427 -30.68 32.19 11.48
#